data_4962202c20fb55b521389545879b1922
#
_entry.id   4962202c20fb55b521389545879b1922
#
_cell.length_a   1.000
_cell.length_b   1.000
_cell.length_c   1.000
_cell.angle_alpha   90.00
_cell.angle_beta   90.00
_cell.angle_gamma   90.00
#
_symmetry.space_group_name_H-M   'P 1'
#
loop_
_entity.id
_entity.type
_entity.pdbx_description
1 polymer ?
#
loop_
_entity_poly.entity_id
_entity_poly.type
_entity_poly.pdbx_seq_one_letter_code
_entity_poly.pdbx_strand_id
1 'polypeptide(L)'
;KNGNKLSKKTKITYLRVLTSFFSFISDNNDDLFIFSFDMKKIRFRTEKSEEKLNYLNENEIIRLNNVLEREKAKKEVYNSFRNSLLIKLMLYGGLRISEALNVKLCDFEEVDDEILKISIIGKGGKEQFAFIKKEEVDDELEYFKENIQDSDYIMQTSTGKHLNRSNAFLIVNNIYAKALISKKGLHLLRHTLAMRLTAKGTNLVVIQKILRHANLNTTTIYAKATNDTIKAALLNN
;
A
#
# COMPACT_ATOMS: atom_id res chain seq x y z
N LYS A 1 27.37 -11.25 -16.56
CA LYS A 1 26.74 -10.04 -15.97
C LYS A 1 25.80 -9.51 -17.02
N ASN A 2 24.51 -9.73 -16.87
CA ASN A 2 23.48 -9.30 -17.82
C ASN A 2 23.42 -7.78 -17.88
N GLY A 3 23.80 -7.21 -19.01
CA GLY A 3 23.86 -5.78 -19.28
C GLY A 3 22.49 -5.11 -19.44
N ASN A 4 21.54 -5.39 -18.53
CA ASN A 4 20.24 -4.74 -18.55
C ASN A 4 20.42 -3.25 -18.23
N LYS A 5 20.07 -2.39 -19.18
CA LYS A 5 20.08 -0.94 -19.00
C LYS A 5 19.17 -0.56 -17.85
N LEU A 6 19.68 0.18 -16.87
CA LEU A 6 18.89 0.70 -15.75
C LEU A 6 17.72 1.53 -16.25
N SER A 7 16.55 1.37 -15.59
CA SER A 7 15.39 2.21 -15.85
C SER A 7 15.70 3.69 -15.57
N LYS A 8 15.05 4.59 -16.28
CA LYS A 8 15.22 6.03 -16.09
C LYS A 8 14.94 6.46 -14.63
N LYS A 9 13.89 5.91 -14.01
CA LYS A 9 13.54 6.14 -12.60
C LYS A 9 14.68 5.72 -11.66
N THR A 10 15.31 4.58 -11.93
CA THR A 10 16.47 4.10 -11.18
C THR A 10 17.66 5.04 -11.33
N LYS A 11 17.95 5.51 -12.56
CA LYS A 11 19.04 6.48 -12.83
C LYS A 11 18.83 7.80 -12.07
N ILE A 12 17.60 8.33 -12.07
CA ILE A 12 17.25 9.54 -11.32
C ILE A 12 17.42 9.34 -9.81
N THR A 13 17.04 8.17 -9.29
CA THR A 13 17.23 7.83 -7.88
C THR A 13 18.72 7.80 -7.52
N TYR A 14 19.55 7.16 -8.31
CA TYR A 14 21.01 7.15 -8.09
C TYR A 14 21.60 8.55 -8.16
N LEU A 15 21.17 9.37 -9.12
CA LEU A 15 21.63 10.75 -9.22
C LEU A 15 21.29 11.55 -7.95
N ARG A 16 20.07 11.42 -7.42
CA ARG A 16 19.67 12.09 -6.17
C ARG A 16 20.51 11.64 -4.97
N VAL A 17 20.77 10.34 -4.84
CA VAL A 17 21.61 9.79 -3.77
C VAL A 17 23.03 10.34 -3.89
N LEU A 18 23.62 10.33 -5.09
CA LEU A 18 24.94 10.88 -5.32
C LEU A 18 25.00 12.38 -5.05
N THR A 19 24.00 13.15 -5.47
CA THR A 19 23.91 14.58 -5.18
C THR A 19 23.88 14.84 -3.67
N SER A 20 23.06 14.11 -2.92
CA SER A 20 22.99 14.25 -1.47
C SER A 20 24.31 13.86 -0.80
N PHE A 21 24.95 12.80 -1.26
CA PHE A 21 26.25 12.35 -0.76
C PHE A 21 27.35 13.38 -0.99
N PHE A 22 27.46 13.91 -2.21
CA PHE A 22 28.48 14.93 -2.51
C PHE A 22 28.22 16.26 -1.82
N SER A 23 26.93 16.67 -1.66
CA SER A 23 26.60 17.84 -0.84
C SER A 23 27.06 17.62 0.60
N PHE A 24 26.74 16.46 1.19
CA PHE A 24 27.17 16.16 2.56
C PHE A 24 28.71 16.22 2.72
N ILE A 25 29.47 15.65 1.79
CA ILE A 25 30.93 15.73 1.85
C ILE A 25 31.40 17.20 1.72
N SER A 26 30.85 17.96 0.77
CA SER A 26 31.21 19.38 0.61
C SER A 26 30.95 20.20 1.86
N ASP A 27 29.84 19.91 2.56
CA ASP A 27 29.44 20.64 3.77
C ASP A 27 30.24 20.22 5.02
N ASN A 28 30.99 19.10 4.97
CA ASN A 28 31.70 18.50 6.13
C ASN A 28 33.16 18.15 5.86
N ASN A 29 33.82 18.83 4.92
CA ASN A 29 35.22 18.52 4.58
C ASN A 29 36.22 19.65 4.90
N ASP A 30 35.82 20.61 5.72
CA ASP A 30 36.63 21.75 6.16
C ASP A 30 37.36 22.46 5.00
N ASP A 31 36.69 22.59 3.81
CA ASP A 31 37.19 23.19 2.57
C ASP A 31 38.42 22.49 1.94
N LEU A 32 38.79 21.28 2.43
CA LEU A 32 39.95 20.54 1.92
C LEU A 32 39.77 19.99 0.50
N PHE A 33 38.54 19.79 0.05
CA PHE A 33 38.24 19.30 -1.29
C PHE A 33 37.12 20.11 -1.95
N ILE A 34 37.43 20.77 -3.05
CA ILE A 34 36.43 21.41 -3.91
C ILE A 34 36.01 20.39 -4.96
N PHE A 35 34.81 19.86 -4.88
CA PHE A 35 34.24 19.05 -5.94
C PHE A 35 33.80 19.94 -7.09
N SER A 36 34.58 19.99 -8.16
CA SER A 36 34.27 20.75 -9.39
C SER A 36 33.07 20.17 -10.17
N PHE A 37 32.49 19.10 -9.67
CA PHE A 37 31.41 18.35 -10.33
C PHE A 37 30.04 18.88 -9.94
N ASP A 38 29.40 19.63 -10.84
CA ASP A 38 28.04 20.11 -10.64
C ASP A 38 27.02 19.06 -11.10
N MET A 39 26.56 18.26 -10.15
CA MET A 39 25.52 17.24 -10.37
C MET A 39 24.21 17.82 -10.90
N LYS A 40 23.94 19.14 -10.69
CA LYS A 40 22.74 19.83 -11.18
C LYS A 40 22.71 19.96 -12.70
N LYS A 41 23.87 19.88 -13.36
CA LYS A 41 23.98 19.91 -14.82
C LYS A 41 23.60 18.61 -15.50
N ILE A 42 23.56 17.49 -14.77
CA ILE A 42 23.14 16.19 -15.32
C ILE A 42 21.60 16.16 -15.40
N ARG A 43 21.08 16.41 -16.59
CA ARG A 43 19.65 16.33 -16.87
C ARG A 43 19.34 15.09 -17.71
N PHE A 44 18.53 14.19 -17.17
CA PHE A 44 17.89 13.14 -18.00
C PHE A 44 16.66 13.74 -18.68
N ARG A 45 16.64 13.78 -20.01
CA ARG A 45 15.44 14.16 -20.77
C ARG A 45 14.25 13.33 -20.29
N THR A 46 13.28 14.01 -19.71
CA THR A 46 12.05 13.35 -19.24
C THR A 46 11.05 13.36 -20.38
N GLU A 47 11.00 12.29 -21.15
CA GLU A 47 9.75 11.98 -21.85
C GLU A 47 8.72 11.70 -20.77
N LYS A 48 7.61 12.40 -20.80
CA LYS A 48 6.45 12.11 -19.96
C LYS A 48 5.87 10.78 -20.45
N SER A 49 6.39 9.66 -19.97
CA SER A 49 5.61 8.42 -20.06
C SER A 49 4.40 8.62 -19.17
N GLU A 50 3.21 8.51 -19.72
CA GLU A 50 1.99 8.38 -18.92
C GLU A 50 2.23 7.22 -17.94
N GLU A 51 2.35 7.52 -16.66
CA GLU A 51 2.40 6.47 -15.63
C GLU A 51 1.03 5.79 -15.69
N LYS A 52 0.95 4.65 -16.35
CA LYS A 52 -0.23 3.78 -16.29
C LYS A 52 -0.43 3.41 -14.83
N LEU A 53 -1.45 3.99 -14.21
CA LEU A 53 -1.83 3.65 -12.85
C LEU A 53 -2.22 2.17 -12.81
N ASN A 54 -1.50 1.42 -12.01
CA ASN A 54 -1.74 -0.01 -11.85
C ASN A 54 -2.63 -0.21 -10.62
N TYR A 55 -3.90 -0.57 -10.85
CA TYR A 55 -4.91 -0.86 -9.82
C TYR A 55 -5.85 -1.98 -10.29
N LEU A 56 -6.59 -2.59 -9.37
CA LEU A 56 -7.57 -3.62 -9.68
C LEU A 56 -8.88 -2.97 -10.14
N ASN A 57 -9.47 -3.49 -11.22
CA ASN A 57 -10.83 -3.14 -11.59
C ASN A 57 -11.86 -3.93 -10.75
N GLU A 58 -13.14 -3.56 -10.80
CA GLU A 58 -14.18 -4.19 -9.98
C GLU A 58 -14.31 -5.70 -10.23
N ASN A 59 -14.18 -6.17 -11.47
CA ASN A 59 -14.21 -7.61 -11.77
C ASN A 59 -13.01 -8.35 -11.17
N GLU A 60 -11.83 -7.73 -11.13
CA GLU A 60 -10.65 -8.30 -10.48
C GLU A 60 -10.83 -8.35 -8.95
N ILE A 61 -11.48 -7.34 -8.35
CA ILE A 61 -11.79 -7.32 -6.92
C ILE A 61 -12.80 -8.42 -6.58
N ILE A 62 -13.86 -8.58 -7.37
CA ILE A 62 -14.84 -9.66 -7.18
C ILE A 62 -14.16 -11.03 -7.24
N ARG A 63 -13.31 -11.28 -8.26
CA ARG A 63 -12.58 -12.54 -8.32
C ARG A 63 -11.62 -12.74 -7.15
N LEU A 64 -10.97 -11.68 -6.70
CA LEU A 64 -10.09 -11.70 -5.54
C LEU A 64 -10.86 -12.13 -4.28
N ASN A 65 -11.98 -11.47 -3.98
CA ASN A 65 -12.82 -11.80 -2.84
C ASN A 65 -13.36 -13.24 -2.91
N ASN A 66 -13.82 -13.68 -4.07
CA ASN A 66 -14.28 -15.07 -4.27
C ASN A 66 -13.17 -16.10 -3.99
N VAL A 67 -11.91 -15.78 -4.31
CA VAL A 67 -10.76 -16.63 -3.95
C VAL A 67 -10.52 -16.61 -2.45
N LEU A 68 -10.59 -15.46 -1.79
CA LEU A 68 -10.41 -15.36 -0.33
C LEU A 68 -11.46 -16.19 0.41
N GLU A 69 -12.74 -16.06 0.06
CA GLU A 69 -13.82 -16.85 0.66
C GLU A 69 -13.63 -18.36 0.43
N ARG A 70 -13.27 -18.76 -0.79
CA ARG A 70 -12.99 -20.16 -1.10
C ARG A 70 -11.78 -20.70 -0.33
N GLU A 71 -10.74 -19.90 -0.10
CA GLU A 71 -9.57 -20.31 0.70
C GLU A 71 -9.93 -20.44 2.18
N LYS A 72 -10.80 -19.58 2.73
CA LYS A 72 -11.31 -19.68 4.10
C LYS A 72 -12.14 -20.94 4.33
N ALA A 73 -12.89 -21.39 3.32
CA ALA A 73 -13.68 -22.61 3.39
C ALA A 73 -12.85 -23.90 3.40
N LYS A 74 -11.54 -23.83 3.18
CA LYS A 74 -10.62 -24.97 3.24
C LYS A 74 -10.19 -25.28 4.67
N LYS A 75 -9.53 -26.47 4.85
CA LYS A 75 -9.15 -26.99 6.18
C LYS A 75 -8.10 -26.19 6.95
N GLU A 76 -7.26 -25.40 6.27
CA GLU A 76 -6.20 -24.62 6.93
C GLU A 76 -6.71 -23.23 7.31
N VAL A 77 -7.36 -23.17 8.42
CA VAL A 77 -8.18 -22.04 8.80
C VAL A 77 -7.33 -20.81 9.11
N TYR A 78 -6.31 -20.93 9.98
CA TYR A 78 -5.49 -19.77 10.39
C TYR A 78 -4.86 -19.01 9.21
N ASN A 79 -4.15 -19.74 8.36
CA ASN A 79 -3.45 -19.12 7.23
C ASN A 79 -4.41 -18.46 6.23
N SER A 80 -5.59 -19.05 6.03
CA SER A 80 -6.59 -18.53 5.10
C SER A 80 -7.20 -17.25 5.63
N PHE A 81 -7.61 -17.20 6.90
CA PHE A 81 -8.15 -16.01 7.55
C PHE A 81 -7.10 -14.90 7.65
N ARG A 82 -5.86 -15.22 8.05
CA ARG A 82 -4.75 -14.27 8.06
C ARG A 82 -4.48 -13.66 6.69
N ASN A 83 -4.44 -14.47 5.64
CA ASN A 83 -4.19 -14.00 4.28
C ASN A 83 -5.34 -13.12 3.78
N SER A 84 -6.58 -13.47 4.10
CA SER A 84 -7.76 -12.69 3.79
C SER A 84 -7.70 -11.34 4.50
N LEU A 85 -7.49 -11.33 5.81
CA LEU A 85 -7.39 -10.10 6.58
C LEU A 85 -6.26 -9.19 6.08
N LEU A 86 -5.08 -9.73 5.79
CA LEU A 86 -3.96 -8.98 5.23
C LEU A 86 -4.36 -8.23 3.95
N ILE A 87 -5.01 -8.92 3.02
CA ILE A 87 -5.45 -8.33 1.75
C ILE A 87 -6.54 -7.29 1.97
N LYS A 88 -7.54 -7.59 2.79
CA LYS A 88 -8.66 -6.71 3.10
C LYS A 88 -8.21 -5.42 3.82
N LEU A 89 -7.29 -5.51 4.78
CA LEU A 89 -6.69 -4.35 5.44
C LEU A 89 -5.98 -3.41 4.46
N MET A 90 -5.30 -3.95 3.45
CA MET A 90 -4.65 -3.14 2.43
C MET A 90 -5.63 -2.61 1.38
N LEU A 91 -6.62 -3.41 0.97
CA LEU A 91 -7.57 -3.09 -0.10
C LEU A 91 -8.66 -2.12 0.37
N TYR A 92 -9.21 -2.33 1.56
CA TYR A 92 -10.35 -1.57 2.09
C TYR A 92 -9.95 -0.59 3.19
N GLY A 93 -8.99 -0.95 4.05
CA GLY A 93 -8.46 -0.06 5.09
C GLY A 93 -7.29 0.82 4.63
N GLY A 94 -6.74 0.54 3.43
CA GLY A 94 -5.63 1.31 2.87
C GLY A 94 -4.34 1.25 3.70
N LEU A 95 -4.11 0.20 4.47
CA LEU A 95 -2.89 0.03 5.26
C LEU A 95 -1.67 -0.17 4.34
N ARG A 96 -0.52 0.35 4.76
CA ARG A 96 0.76 -0.05 4.16
C ARG A 96 1.10 -1.46 4.61
N ILE A 97 1.89 -2.19 3.82
CA ILE A 97 2.29 -3.55 4.20
C ILE A 97 2.95 -3.62 5.57
N SER A 98 3.80 -2.67 5.92
CA SER A 98 4.43 -2.63 7.24
C SER A 98 3.44 -2.36 8.37
N GLU A 99 2.37 -1.60 8.13
CA GLU A 99 1.28 -1.35 9.06
C GLU A 99 0.44 -2.63 9.22
N ALA A 100 0.00 -3.22 8.11
CA ALA A 100 -0.84 -4.41 8.10
C ALA A 100 -0.14 -5.65 8.73
N LEU A 101 1.18 -5.76 8.60
CA LEU A 101 1.93 -6.86 9.21
C LEU A 101 2.02 -6.76 10.73
N ASN A 102 1.90 -5.57 11.30
CA ASN A 102 2.08 -5.34 12.74
C ASN A 102 0.76 -5.14 13.50
N VAL A 103 -0.40 -5.42 12.89
CA VAL A 103 -1.68 -5.35 13.60
C VAL A 103 -1.83 -6.47 14.63
N LYS A 104 -2.40 -6.10 15.76
CA LYS A 104 -2.84 -7.00 16.82
C LYS A 104 -4.36 -6.96 16.93
N LEU A 105 -4.95 -7.92 17.62
CA LEU A 105 -6.40 -7.95 17.78
C LEU A 105 -6.88 -6.76 18.61
N CYS A 106 -6.14 -6.36 19.64
CA CYS A 106 -6.45 -5.19 20.47
C CYS A 106 -6.32 -3.84 19.76
N ASP A 107 -5.76 -3.79 18.55
CA ASP A 107 -5.67 -2.56 17.76
C ASP A 107 -6.99 -2.16 17.11
N PHE A 108 -7.98 -3.07 17.08
CA PHE A 108 -9.28 -2.84 16.47
C PHE A 108 -10.28 -2.35 17.50
N GLU A 109 -10.90 -1.20 17.25
CA GLU A 109 -11.89 -0.56 18.11
C GLU A 109 -13.13 -0.22 17.27
N GLU A 110 -14.31 -0.58 17.76
CA GLU A 110 -15.58 -0.20 17.12
C GLU A 110 -15.82 1.30 17.34
N VAL A 111 -15.99 2.05 16.26
CA VAL A 111 -16.39 3.46 16.30
C VAL A 111 -17.91 3.55 16.38
N ASP A 112 -18.56 2.74 15.55
CA ASP A 112 -19.99 2.56 15.45
C ASP A 112 -20.30 1.16 14.86
N ASP A 113 -21.55 0.89 14.55
CA ASP A 113 -21.99 -0.41 14.02
C ASP A 113 -21.42 -0.74 12.63
N GLU A 114 -20.91 0.27 11.88
CA GLU A 114 -20.43 0.11 10.52
C GLU A 114 -18.90 0.21 10.38
N ILE A 115 -18.22 0.94 11.27
CA ILE A 115 -16.82 1.34 11.10
C ILE A 115 -15.96 0.86 12.27
N LEU A 116 -14.84 0.24 11.92
CA LEU A 116 -13.74 -0.06 12.82
C LEU A 116 -12.61 0.96 12.65
N LYS A 117 -12.06 1.41 13.77
CA LYS A 117 -10.82 2.15 13.88
C LYS A 117 -9.68 1.16 14.17
N ILE A 118 -8.56 1.33 13.50
CA ILE A 118 -7.37 0.48 13.67
C ILE A 118 -6.22 1.36 14.12
N SER A 119 -5.71 1.12 15.32
CA SER A 119 -4.50 1.78 15.83
C SER A 119 -3.26 1.21 15.12
N ILE A 120 -2.42 2.07 14.57
CA ILE A 120 -1.22 1.68 13.86
C ILE A 120 -0.04 2.58 14.22
N ILE A 121 1.16 2.02 14.20
CA ILE A 121 2.38 2.78 14.40
C ILE A 121 2.93 3.19 13.02
N GLY A 122 2.91 4.50 12.75
CA GLY A 122 3.40 5.10 11.52
C GLY A 122 4.91 5.31 11.51
N LYS A 123 5.41 5.95 10.44
CA LYS A 123 6.82 6.32 10.31
C LYS A 123 7.27 7.21 11.48
N GLY A 124 8.37 6.84 12.13
CA GLY A 124 8.93 7.58 13.27
C GLY A 124 8.26 7.27 14.60
N GLY A 125 7.54 6.14 14.73
CA GLY A 125 6.92 5.70 15.98
C GLY A 125 5.65 6.47 16.37
N LYS A 126 5.11 7.30 15.49
CA LYS A 126 3.89 8.08 15.76
C LYS A 126 2.66 7.20 15.60
N GLU A 127 1.78 7.26 16.59
CA GLU A 127 0.47 6.63 16.51
C GLU A 127 -0.38 7.30 15.41
N GLN A 128 -1.04 6.48 14.62
CA GLN A 128 -1.96 6.89 13.56
C GLN A 128 -3.16 5.93 13.56
N PHE A 129 -4.25 6.34 12.94
CA PHE A 129 -5.45 5.54 12.84
C PHE A 129 -5.79 5.26 11.38
N ALA A 130 -6.22 4.03 11.11
CA ALA A 130 -6.89 3.65 9.89
C ALA A 130 -8.37 3.36 10.19
N PHE A 131 -9.20 3.40 9.16
CA PHE A 131 -10.61 3.08 9.26
C PHE A 131 -10.96 2.05 8.19
N ILE A 132 -11.82 1.11 8.54
CA ILE A 132 -12.31 0.08 7.63
C ILE A 132 -13.78 -0.20 7.97
N LYS A 133 -14.58 -0.57 6.97
CA LYS A 133 -15.93 -1.04 7.24
C LYS A 133 -15.87 -2.38 7.96
N LYS A 134 -16.69 -2.52 9.00
CA LYS A 134 -16.76 -3.72 9.83
C LYS A 134 -17.12 -4.93 8.98
N GLU A 135 -18.12 -4.81 8.10
CA GLU A 135 -18.57 -5.87 7.19
C GLU A 135 -17.46 -6.49 6.32
N GLU A 136 -16.40 -5.74 6.04
CA GLU A 136 -15.30 -6.23 5.20
C GLU A 136 -14.36 -7.22 5.91
N VAL A 137 -14.34 -7.21 7.25
CA VAL A 137 -13.36 -7.98 8.04
C VAL A 137 -13.97 -8.74 9.22
N ASP A 138 -15.27 -8.70 9.40
CA ASP A 138 -15.95 -9.33 10.55
C ASP A 138 -15.60 -10.81 10.69
N ASP A 139 -15.76 -11.60 9.64
CA ASP A 139 -15.47 -13.04 9.68
C ASP A 139 -14.03 -13.32 10.13
N GLU A 140 -13.09 -12.54 9.64
CA GLU A 140 -11.68 -12.70 10.00
C GLU A 140 -11.44 -12.33 11.47
N LEU A 141 -12.05 -11.23 11.94
CA LEU A 141 -11.88 -10.78 13.32
C LEU A 141 -12.57 -11.72 14.30
N GLU A 142 -13.76 -12.22 13.99
CA GLU A 142 -14.46 -13.23 14.81
C GLU A 142 -13.58 -14.48 14.96
N TYR A 143 -13.06 -14.98 13.84
CA TYR A 143 -12.14 -16.11 13.88
C TYR A 143 -10.95 -15.86 14.80
N PHE A 144 -10.29 -14.69 14.71
CA PHE A 144 -9.13 -14.40 15.54
C PHE A 144 -9.48 -14.16 17.01
N LYS A 145 -10.63 -13.56 17.33
CA LYS A 145 -11.12 -13.43 18.73
C LYS A 145 -11.23 -14.77 19.45
N GLU A 146 -11.59 -15.82 18.72
CA GLU A 146 -11.70 -17.17 19.28
C GLU A 146 -10.39 -17.95 19.37
N ASN A 147 -9.37 -17.57 18.57
CA ASN A 147 -8.21 -18.42 18.35
C ASN A 147 -6.86 -17.84 18.79
N ILE A 148 -6.79 -16.56 19.13
CA ILE A 148 -5.56 -15.90 19.61
C ILE A 148 -5.86 -14.94 20.76
N GLN A 149 -4.79 -14.52 21.50
CA GLN A 149 -4.93 -13.49 22.52
C GLN A 149 -4.93 -12.08 21.91
N ASP A 150 -5.59 -11.14 22.53
CA ASP A 150 -5.73 -9.76 22.07
C ASP A 150 -4.38 -9.06 21.80
N SER A 151 -3.36 -9.39 22.60
CA SER A 151 -2.01 -8.82 22.49
C SER A 151 -1.16 -9.43 21.40
N ASP A 152 -1.62 -10.52 20.76
CA ASP A 152 -0.83 -11.24 19.77
C ASP A 152 -0.90 -10.58 18.39
N TYR A 153 0.22 -10.62 17.68
CA TYR A 153 0.24 -10.25 16.27
C TYR A 153 -0.57 -11.24 15.44
N ILE A 154 -1.50 -10.73 14.64
CA ILE A 154 -2.32 -11.57 13.76
C ILE A 154 -1.49 -12.11 12.59
N MET A 155 -0.50 -11.38 12.12
CA MET A 155 0.29 -11.74 10.94
C MET A 155 1.47 -12.65 11.30
N GLN A 156 1.16 -13.90 11.63
CA GLN A 156 2.15 -14.94 11.97
C GLN A 156 2.16 -16.06 10.93
N THR A 157 3.26 -16.80 10.88
CA THR A 157 3.38 -18.07 10.14
C THR A 157 2.74 -19.20 10.95
N SER A 158 2.53 -20.36 10.34
CA SER A 158 2.07 -21.57 11.04
C SER A 158 3.00 -22.03 12.18
N THR A 159 4.22 -21.52 12.23
CA THR A 159 5.21 -21.80 13.31
C THR A 159 5.26 -20.68 14.35
N GLY A 160 4.28 -19.76 14.38
CA GLY A 160 4.23 -18.64 15.34
C GLY A 160 5.23 -17.52 15.08
N LYS A 161 6.00 -17.56 14.00
CA LYS A 161 6.92 -16.48 13.64
C LYS A 161 6.19 -15.35 12.94
N HIS A 162 6.55 -14.12 13.27
CA HIS A 162 6.01 -12.94 12.58
C HIS A 162 6.22 -13.01 11.07
N LEU A 163 5.16 -12.67 10.30
CA LEU A 163 5.19 -12.70 8.84
C LEU A 163 6.03 -11.54 8.32
N ASN A 164 7.03 -11.82 7.51
CA ASN A 164 7.84 -10.79 6.89
C ASN A 164 7.26 -10.30 5.55
N ARG A 165 7.75 -9.15 5.07
CA ARG A 165 7.28 -8.53 3.83
C ARG A 165 7.47 -9.42 2.60
N SER A 166 8.55 -10.21 2.54
CA SER A 166 8.83 -11.09 1.39
C SER A 166 7.81 -12.22 1.33
N ASN A 167 7.50 -12.83 2.47
CA ASN A 167 6.48 -13.87 2.55
C ASN A 167 5.09 -13.31 2.23
N ALA A 168 4.75 -12.13 2.75
CA ALA A 168 3.50 -11.45 2.41
C ALA A 168 3.40 -11.17 0.90
N PHE A 169 4.47 -10.75 0.26
CA PHE A 169 4.52 -10.56 -1.19
C PHE A 169 4.23 -11.84 -1.96
N LEU A 170 4.84 -12.96 -1.55
CA LEU A 170 4.60 -14.27 -2.18
C LEU A 170 3.15 -14.74 -1.99
N ILE A 171 2.62 -14.59 -0.78
CA ILE A 171 1.23 -14.95 -0.45
C ILE A 171 0.25 -14.16 -1.32
N VAL A 172 0.37 -12.84 -1.35
CA VAL A 172 -0.54 -11.98 -2.11
C VAL A 172 -0.47 -12.25 -3.61
N ASN A 173 0.74 -12.42 -4.18
CA ASN A 173 0.86 -12.73 -5.60
C ASN A 173 0.34 -14.14 -5.95
N ASN A 174 0.44 -15.11 -5.04
CA ASN A 174 -0.18 -16.43 -5.23
C ASN A 174 -1.71 -16.32 -5.27
N ILE A 175 -2.30 -15.52 -4.39
CA ILE A 175 -3.74 -15.27 -4.38
C ILE A 175 -4.17 -14.52 -5.65
N TYR A 176 -3.40 -13.52 -6.12
CA TYR A 176 -3.65 -12.88 -7.41
C TYR A 176 -3.65 -13.89 -8.57
N ALA A 177 -2.69 -14.81 -8.60
CA ALA A 177 -2.64 -15.84 -9.63
C ALA A 177 -3.88 -16.74 -9.59
N LYS A 178 -4.34 -17.14 -8.40
CA LYS A 178 -5.59 -17.91 -8.22
C LYS A 178 -6.84 -17.12 -8.67
N ALA A 179 -6.82 -15.80 -8.51
CA ALA A 179 -7.89 -14.89 -8.95
C ALA A 179 -7.77 -14.47 -10.44
N LEU A 180 -6.83 -15.07 -11.19
CA LEU A 180 -6.54 -14.73 -12.59
C LEU A 180 -6.21 -13.23 -12.77
N ILE A 181 -5.48 -12.66 -11.81
CA ILE A 181 -4.99 -11.29 -11.85
C ILE A 181 -3.52 -11.31 -12.27
N SER A 182 -3.22 -10.74 -13.44
CA SER A 182 -1.85 -10.68 -13.99
C SER A 182 -0.96 -9.62 -13.34
N LYS A 183 -1.58 -8.64 -12.65
CA LYS A 183 -0.92 -7.56 -11.93
C LYS A 183 -0.20 -8.10 -10.69
N LYS A 184 0.85 -7.42 -10.22
CA LYS A 184 1.68 -7.87 -9.10
C LYS A 184 1.96 -6.72 -8.13
N GLY A 185 2.24 -7.09 -6.89
CA GLY A 185 2.74 -6.16 -5.88
C GLY A 185 1.74 -5.78 -4.80
N LEU A 186 2.27 -5.57 -3.60
CA LEU A 186 1.47 -5.25 -2.41
C LEU A 186 0.80 -3.88 -2.48
N HIS A 187 1.51 -2.88 -3.04
CA HIS A 187 0.96 -1.52 -3.17
C HIS A 187 -0.25 -1.41 -4.10
N LEU A 188 -0.45 -2.42 -4.95
CA LEU A 188 -1.58 -2.50 -5.87
C LEU A 188 -2.91 -2.38 -5.13
N LEU A 189 -3.07 -3.08 -4.00
CA LEU A 189 -4.29 -3.05 -3.18
C LEU A 189 -4.63 -1.65 -2.68
N ARG A 190 -3.65 -0.98 -2.10
CA ARG A 190 -3.83 0.38 -1.59
C ARG A 190 -4.06 1.41 -2.71
N HIS A 191 -3.40 1.25 -3.87
CA HIS A 191 -3.68 2.06 -5.07
C HIS A 191 -5.11 1.84 -5.56
N THR A 192 -5.60 0.61 -5.48
CA THR A 192 -6.99 0.28 -5.83
C THR A 192 -7.98 1.05 -4.96
N LEU A 193 -7.78 1.10 -3.63
CA LEU A 193 -8.63 1.91 -2.75
C LEU A 193 -8.63 3.38 -3.17
N ALA A 194 -7.44 3.95 -3.40
CA ALA A 194 -7.32 5.34 -3.82
C ALA A 194 -8.10 5.62 -5.12
N MET A 195 -7.97 4.74 -6.11
CA MET A 195 -8.67 4.88 -7.40
C MET A 195 -10.19 4.73 -7.25
N ARG A 196 -10.66 3.77 -6.41
CA ARG A 196 -12.10 3.61 -6.12
C ARG A 196 -12.68 4.84 -5.45
N LEU A 197 -12.00 5.41 -4.44
CA LEU A 197 -12.43 6.64 -3.78
C LEU A 197 -12.46 7.83 -4.75
N THR A 198 -11.45 7.93 -5.62
CA THR A 198 -11.40 8.98 -6.65
C THR A 198 -12.54 8.83 -7.67
N ALA A 199 -12.82 7.61 -8.11
CA ALA A 199 -13.92 7.32 -9.03
C ALA A 199 -15.30 7.64 -8.44
N LYS A 200 -15.44 7.53 -7.10
CA LYS A 200 -16.65 7.94 -6.36
C LYS A 200 -16.73 9.45 -6.10
N GLY A 201 -15.80 10.25 -6.62
CA GLY A 201 -15.78 11.71 -6.42
C GLY A 201 -15.33 12.17 -5.02
N THR A 202 -14.73 11.28 -4.23
CA THR A 202 -14.25 11.64 -2.89
C THR A 202 -13.19 12.74 -2.97
N ASN A 203 -13.30 13.76 -2.11
CA ASN A 203 -12.34 14.86 -2.05
C ASN A 203 -10.91 14.35 -1.80
N LEU A 204 -9.93 14.87 -2.56
CA LEU A 204 -8.54 14.43 -2.48
C LEU A 204 -7.91 14.60 -1.09
N VAL A 205 -8.33 15.61 -0.34
CA VAL A 205 -7.86 15.82 1.06
C VAL A 205 -8.37 14.68 1.95
N VAL A 206 -9.60 14.23 1.73
CA VAL A 206 -10.17 13.08 2.46
C VAL A 206 -9.42 11.80 2.07
N ILE A 207 -9.18 11.56 0.77
CA ILE A 207 -8.38 10.42 0.30
C ILE A 207 -6.97 10.45 0.92
N GLN A 208 -6.34 11.63 0.97
CA GLN A 208 -5.02 11.78 1.61
C GLN A 208 -5.05 11.39 3.09
N LYS A 209 -6.08 11.81 3.83
CA LYS A 209 -6.27 11.45 5.25
C LYS A 209 -6.50 9.95 5.41
N ILE A 210 -7.40 9.36 4.63
CA ILE A 210 -7.68 7.90 4.66
C ILE A 210 -6.39 7.10 4.41
N LEU A 211 -5.61 7.53 3.42
CA LEU A 211 -4.35 6.88 3.07
C LEU A 211 -3.18 7.31 3.97
N ARG A 212 -3.33 8.28 4.84
CA ARG A 212 -2.26 8.78 5.73
C ARG A 212 -0.99 9.14 4.94
N HIS A 213 -1.18 9.90 3.83
CA HIS A 213 -0.08 10.42 3.04
C HIS A 213 0.52 11.66 3.70
N ALA A 214 1.82 11.64 4.00
CA ALA A 214 2.53 12.78 4.56
C ALA A 214 2.65 13.96 3.57
N ASN A 215 2.51 13.71 2.26
CA ASN A 215 2.66 14.70 1.21
C ASN A 215 1.48 14.63 0.22
N LEU A 216 0.86 15.80 -0.05
CA LEU A 216 -0.22 15.96 -1.04
C LEU A 216 0.16 15.48 -2.44
N ASN A 217 1.42 15.65 -2.84
CA ASN A 217 1.90 15.21 -4.17
C ASN A 217 1.71 13.72 -4.42
N THR A 218 1.63 12.89 -3.37
CA THR A 218 1.37 11.46 -3.50
C THR A 218 -0.10 11.18 -3.85
N THR A 219 -1.01 12.06 -3.43
CA THR A 219 -2.45 11.92 -3.68
C THR A 219 -2.85 12.56 -5.02
N THR A 220 -2.15 13.61 -5.46
CA THR A 220 -2.41 14.29 -6.75
C THR A 220 -2.15 13.39 -7.97
N ILE A 221 -1.39 12.30 -7.81
CA ILE A 221 -1.21 11.30 -8.86
C ILE A 221 -2.58 10.71 -9.27
N TYR A 222 -3.48 10.53 -8.32
CA TYR A 222 -4.82 9.99 -8.57
C TYR A 222 -5.77 11.01 -9.20
N ALA A 223 -5.56 12.31 -8.95
CA ALA A 223 -6.36 13.38 -9.56
C ALA A 223 -6.16 13.49 -11.08
N LYS A 224 -4.99 13.10 -11.58
CA LYS A 224 -4.69 13.12 -13.02
C LYS A 224 -5.30 11.95 -13.78
N ALA A 225 -5.83 10.95 -13.09
CA ALA A 225 -6.23 9.69 -13.71
C ALA A 225 -7.66 9.70 -14.30
N THR A 226 -8.43 10.74 -14.10
CA THR A 226 -9.85 10.67 -14.43
C THR A 226 -10.34 11.88 -15.23
N ASN A 227 -10.03 11.89 -16.54
CA ASN A 227 -10.85 12.65 -17.50
C ASN A 227 -12.34 12.26 -17.37
N ASP A 228 -12.63 11.01 -17.03
CA ASP A 228 -13.97 10.52 -16.77
C ASP A 228 -14.63 11.16 -15.54
N THR A 229 -13.85 11.46 -14.48
CA THR A 229 -14.38 12.16 -13.29
C THR A 229 -14.69 13.62 -13.60
N ILE A 230 -13.88 14.28 -14.43
CA ILE A 230 -14.15 15.66 -14.88
C ILE A 230 -15.41 15.67 -15.75
N LYS A 231 -15.52 14.72 -16.68
CA LYS A 231 -16.70 14.59 -17.54
C LYS A 231 -17.96 14.30 -16.73
N ALA A 232 -17.89 13.38 -15.77
CA ALA A 232 -19.01 13.07 -14.87
C ALA A 232 -19.41 14.28 -14.00
N ALA A 233 -18.45 15.05 -13.49
CA ALA A 233 -18.71 16.25 -12.72
C ALA A 233 -19.35 17.38 -13.56
N LEU A 234 -19.00 17.47 -14.83
CA LEU A 234 -19.61 18.46 -15.76
C LEU A 234 -21.01 18.05 -16.22
N LEU A 235 -21.30 16.75 -16.27
CA LEU A 235 -22.62 16.24 -16.67
C LEU A 235 -23.62 16.19 -15.50
N ASN A 236 -23.17 16.28 -14.27
CA ASN A 236 -24.01 16.26 -13.05
C ASN A 236 -24.27 17.66 -12.46
N ASN A 237 -23.88 18.72 -13.14
CA ASN A 237 -24.27 20.12 -12.89
C ASN A 237 -25.30 20.57 -13.93
#